data_5076bace64b4141eff08c828adcd267e
#
_entry.id   5076bace64b4141eff08c828adcd267e
#
_cell.length_a   1.000
_cell.length_b   1.000
_cell.length_c   1.000
_cell.angle_alpha   90.00
_cell.angle_beta   90.00
_cell.angle_gamma   90.00
#
_symmetry.space_group_name_H-M   'P 1'
#
loop_
_entity.id
_entity.type
_entity.pdbx_description
1 polymer ?
#
loop_
_entity_poly.entity_id
_entity_poly.type
_entity_poly.pdbx_seq_one_letter_code
_entity_poly.pdbx_strand_id
1 'polypeptide(L)'
;PQQQQNIANLIGKVLPQEVKEFDARAVVLEPTFFSEVLGIQGRLDLLHVKNGDITIIEQKSGKGAFVPFPTDDFNPNRPEPQEKHLVQLSLYRALFNYEFGKRADQLRHFMLLYSKYSEGLVSIANMPQLTLRAIRMRNLLAWLNISCTNDGFNILTSLTPEILNRNHLTGRLWVQWVRPELERTLNPISQASTLERAYYLRFLRFISKEHLLSKIGNKTKDDSGFAAAWLDTLEDKRAAGNIYEELTIESFGENGDTIERLQLKFSTARSVDTSNFRLGDIVILYPYRHGEVPNACAQMVHRASISNITEAGVEVVLRNPQTDHRLFLSAEDTRWAIEHDMFESSVKSLYSGLHSFLSTPQPRRDLILCQRKPTVDESITLAGDYGAFNQLVLHAKQARDLFLVIGPPGTGKTSFALLNILKEELTNPNANVLLLSYTNRAVDEICSKLVESNIDFLRIGSELNCEKTFKPHLLCNRATTCPNAHAVANLISSTRVFCATTTALNANIHLLKIKHFDLAIIDEASQILEPHLIGLLSARTSITQNSISRFVLIGDHKQLPAVVQQTAEESQVDEPELHAIHLTNCRLSLFERLLTNCKTNDGYNPHLVYMLTRQGRMHQEIAEFSNIEFYGSK
;
A
#
# COMPACT_ATOMS: atom_id res chain seq x y z
N PRO A 1 -24.17 -15.86 -9.12
CA PRO A 1 -25.40 -16.52 -8.64
C PRO A 1 -25.14 -17.90 -8.03
N GLN A 2 -24.47 -18.84 -8.74
CA GLN A 2 -24.26 -20.21 -8.24
C GLN A 2 -23.46 -20.27 -6.92
N GLN A 3 -22.37 -19.53 -6.82
CA GLN A 3 -21.56 -19.49 -5.58
C GLN A 3 -22.34 -18.91 -4.40
N GLN A 4 -23.14 -17.89 -4.63
CA GLN A 4 -23.99 -17.29 -3.60
C GLN A 4 -25.03 -18.31 -3.09
N GLN A 5 -25.62 -19.08 -4.00
CA GLN A 5 -26.57 -20.14 -3.68
C GLN A 5 -25.90 -21.28 -2.89
N ASN A 6 -24.66 -21.66 -3.29
CA ASN A 6 -23.88 -22.67 -2.57
C ASN A 6 -23.55 -22.18 -1.14
N ILE A 7 -23.09 -20.94 -0.98
CA ILE A 7 -22.79 -20.35 0.33
C ILE A 7 -24.05 -20.36 1.21
N ALA A 8 -25.19 -19.89 0.71
CA ALA A 8 -26.44 -19.88 1.45
C ALA A 8 -26.87 -21.28 1.90
N ASN A 9 -26.70 -22.29 1.04
CA ASN A 9 -27.00 -23.68 1.40
C ASN A 9 -26.00 -24.26 2.42
N LEU A 10 -24.70 -24.03 2.22
CA LEU A 10 -23.65 -24.54 3.10
C LEU A 10 -23.76 -23.93 4.50
N ILE A 11 -23.96 -22.63 4.62
CA ILE A 11 -24.08 -21.94 5.91
C ILE A 11 -25.45 -22.18 6.54
N GLY A 12 -26.53 -22.13 5.76
CA GLY A 12 -27.89 -22.21 6.29
C GLY A 12 -28.38 -23.63 6.60
N LYS A 13 -27.82 -24.67 5.94
CA LYS A 13 -28.30 -26.05 6.10
C LYS A 13 -27.20 -27.04 6.52
N VAL A 14 -26.04 -27.01 5.82
CA VAL A 14 -25.00 -28.05 6.05
C VAL A 14 -24.25 -27.76 7.34
N LEU A 15 -23.80 -26.54 7.55
CA LEU A 15 -23.03 -26.17 8.75
C LEU A 15 -23.79 -26.39 10.06
N PRO A 16 -25.09 -26.08 10.19
CA PRO A 16 -25.86 -26.42 11.39
C PRO A 16 -26.03 -27.93 11.66
N GLN A 17 -25.87 -28.78 10.64
CA GLN A 17 -25.89 -30.24 10.81
C GLN A 17 -24.53 -30.77 11.29
N GLU A 18 -23.42 -30.16 10.81
CA GLU A 18 -22.06 -30.57 11.16
C GLU A 18 -21.62 -30.01 12.51
N VAL A 19 -22.05 -28.80 12.86
CA VAL A 19 -21.70 -28.10 14.10
C VAL A 19 -22.90 -28.02 14.99
N LYS A 20 -22.87 -28.80 16.09
CA LYS A 20 -23.95 -28.77 17.09
C LYS A 20 -24.23 -27.36 17.57
N GLU A 21 -25.52 -27.02 17.65
CA GLU A 21 -25.96 -25.70 18.14
C GLU A 21 -25.36 -24.50 17.39
N PHE A 22 -25.08 -24.66 16.10
CA PHE A 22 -24.60 -23.53 15.28
C PHE A 22 -25.60 -22.37 15.38
N ASP A 23 -25.06 -21.19 15.71
CA ASP A 23 -25.82 -19.95 15.81
C ASP A 23 -25.12 -18.89 14.97
N ALA A 24 -25.74 -18.47 13.87
CA ALA A 24 -25.19 -17.47 12.98
C ALA A 24 -24.96 -16.11 13.69
N ARG A 25 -25.64 -15.85 14.81
CA ARG A 25 -25.44 -14.65 15.62
C ARG A 25 -24.23 -14.74 16.56
N ALA A 26 -23.69 -15.96 16.77
CA ALA A 26 -22.50 -16.21 17.58
C ALA A 26 -21.22 -16.31 16.72
N VAL A 27 -21.23 -15.66 15.57
CA VAL A 27 -20.15 -15.68 14.60
C VAL A 27 -19.39 -14.38 14.63
N VAL A 28 -18.06 -14.47 14.79
CA VAL A 28 -17.15 -13.35 14.63
C VAL A 28 -16.57 -13.39 13.22
N LEU A 29 -16.71 -12.30 12.48
CA LEU A 29 -16.22 -12.17 11.12
C LEU A 29 -14.83 -11.56 11.10
N GLU A 30 -13.93 -12.19 10.38
CA GLU A 30 -12.55 -11.73 10.16
C GLU A 30 -11.77 -11.37 11.45
N PRO A 31 -11.89 -12.15 12.55
CA PRO A 31 -11.13 -11.90 13.76
C PRO A 31 -9.64 -12.04 13.48
N THR A 32 -8.85 -11.13 14.06
CA THR A 32 -7.40 -11.12 13.90
C THR A 32 -6.73 -11.52 15.22
N PHE A 33 -5.65 -12.27 15.11
CA PHE A 33 -4.84 -12.73 16.23
C PHE A 33 -3.36 -12.53 15.93
N PHE A 34 -2.59 -12.17 16.94
CA PHE A 34 -1.14 -12.05 16.89
C PHE A 34 -0.52 -13.13 17.78
N SER A 35 0.65 -13.63 17.42
CA SER A 35 1.43 -14.52 18.26
C SER A 35 2.89 -14.13 18.24
N GLU A 36 3.40 -13.67 19.38
CA GLU A 36 4.82 -13.38 19.58
C GLU A 36 5.65 -14.66 19.48
N VAL A 37 5.18 -15.74 20.13
CA VAL A 37 5.90 -17.03 20.19
C VAL A 37 6.10 -17.61 18.80
N LEU A 38 5.06 -17.58 17.97
CA LEU A 38 5.13 -18.08 16.60
C LEU A 38 5.68 -17.04 15.63
N GLY A 39 5.70 -15.75 15.99
CA GLY A 39 6.07 -14.65 15.11
C GLY A 39 5.20 -14.59 13.85
N ILE A 40 3.92 -14.80 13.99
CA ILE A 40 2.92 -14.74 12.92
C ILE A 40 1.67 -14.02 13.38
N GLN A 41 0.95 -13.46 12.42
CA GLN A 41 -0.41 -12.97 12.62
C GLN A 41 -1.36 -13.74 11.73
N GLY A 42 -2.61 -13.92 12.17
CA GLY A 42 -3.64 -14.60 11.41
C GLY A 42 -4.96 -13.85 11.45
N ARG A 43 -5.62 -13.75 10.31
CA ARG A 43 -7.00 -13.28 10.20
C ARG A 43 -7.83 -14.42 9.64
N LEU A 44 -8.75 -14.90 10.47
CA LEU A 44 -9.66 -15.97 10.12
C LEU A 44 -10.85 -15.38 9.35
N ASP A 45 -11.45 -16.14 8.43
CA ASP A 45 -12.66 -15.67 7.77
C ASP A 45 -13.86 -15.71 8.72
N LEU A 46 -13.99 -16.79 9.53
CA LEU A 46 -15.12 -16.98 10.43
C LEU A 46 -14.71 -17.78 11.67
N LEU A 47 -15.06 -17.23 12.84
CA LEU A 47 -14.94 -17.89 14.14
C LEU A 47 -16.32 -18.00 14.79
N HIS A 48 -16.75 -19.21 15.13
CA HIS A 48 -17.96 -19.45 15.88
C HIS A 48 -17.61 -19.93 17.28
N VAL A 49 -18.16 -19.28 18.30
CA VAL A 49 -17.94 -19.63 19.72
C VAL A 49 -19.30 -19.78 20.41
N LYS A 50 -19.62 -21.01 20.85
CA LYS A 50 -20.85 -21.27 21.61
C LYS A 50 -20.63 -22.35 22.65
N ASN A 51 -21.10 -22.11 23.87
CA ASN A 51 -21.01 -23.04 25.02
C ASN A 51 -19.59 -23.57 25.31
N GLY A 52 -18.54 -22.78 24.95
CA GLY A 52 -17.14 -23.18 25.09
C GLY A 52 -16.57 -23.94 23.90
N ASP A 53 -17.38 -24.39 22.96
CA ASP A 53 -16.93 -25.03 21.73
C ASP A 53 -16.55 -23.94 20.68
N ILE A 54 -15.40 -24.11 20.04
CA ILE A 54 -14.85 -23.21 19.05
C ILE A 54 -14.78 -23.92 17.70
N THR A 55 -15.34 -23.28 16.67
CA THR A 55 -15.28 -23.72 15.28
C THR A 55 -14.61 -22.64 14.42
N ILE A 56 -13.61 -23.02 13.65
CA ILE A 56 -12.92 -22.15 12.69
C ILE A 56 -13.30 -22.58 11.28
N ILE A 57 -13.77 -21.62 10.49
CA ILE A 57 -14.13 -21.84 9.08
C ILE A 57 -13.35 -20.85 8.22
N GLU A 58 -12.64 -21.37 7.25
CA GLU A 58 -11.91 -20.60 6.26
C GLU A 58 -12.57 -20.74 4.89
N GLN A 59 -13.01 -19.65 4.29
CA GLN A 59 -13.74 -19.64 3.03
C GLN A 59 -12.79 -19.53 1.83
N LYS A 60 -13.09 -20.29 0.78
CA LYS A 60 -12.35 -20.26 -0.48
C LYS A 60 -13.29 -20.09 -1.67
N SER A 61 -13.07 -19.03 -2.45
CA SER A 61 -13.81 -18.76 -3.70
C SER A 61 -13.22 -19.52 -4.91
N GLY A 62 -12.05 -20.15 -4.74
CA GLY A 62 -11.32 -20.89 -5.77
C GLY A 62 -11.79 -22.33 -5.95
N LYS A 63 -11.09 -23.08 -6.81
CA LYS A 63 -11.24 -24.53 -6.97
C LYS A 63 -10.42 -25.28 -5.89
N GLY A 64 -10.78 -26.52 -5.61
CA GLY A 64 -9.98 -27.47 -4.86
C GLY A 64 -8.68 -27.85 -5.62
N ALA A 65 -7.92 -28.81 -5.07
CA ALA A 65 -6.76 -29.38 -5.74
C ALA A 65 -7.19 -30.13 -7.00
N PHE A 66 -6.32 -30.14 -8.01
CA PHE A 66 -6.53 -30.96 -9.20
C PHE A 66 -6.28 -32.43 -8.88
N VAL A 67 -7.24 -33.30 -9.20
CA VAL A 67 -7.13 -34.74 -9.03
C VAL A 67 -6.85 -35.35 -10.42
N PRO A 68 -5.60 -35.74 -10.71
CA PRO A 68 -5.24 -36.22 -12.04
C PRO A 68 -5.81 -37.59 -12.39
N PHE A 69 -6.03 -38.44 -11.38
CA PHE A 69 -6.56 -39.81 -11.53
C PHE A 69 -7.67 -40.00 -10.50
N PRO A 70 -8.92 -39.60 -10.83
CA PRO A 70 -10.04 -39.82 -9.91
C PRO A 70 -10.31 -41.32 -9.71
N THR A 71 -10.52 -41.68 -8.47
CA THR A 71 -10.99 -43.05 -8.09
C THR A 71 -12.49 -43.15 -8.32
N ASP A 72 -13.04 -44.38 -8.23
CA ASP A 72 -14.47 -44.65 -8.39
C ASP A 72 -15.33 -43.89 -7.35
N ASP A 73 -14.77 -43.56 -6.19
CA ASP A 73 -15.42 -42.78 -5.12
C ASP A 73 -15.27 -41.25 -5.30
N PHE A 74 -14.69 -40.78 -6.40
CA PHE A 74 -14.49 -39.34 -6.65
C PHE A 74 -15.82 -38.61 -6.79
N ASN A 75 -16.05 -37.65 -5.89
CA ASN A 75 -17.23 -36.80 -5.93
C ASN A 75 -16.87 -35.41 -6.52
N PRO A 76 -17.32 -35.08 -7.74
CA PRO A 76 -17.02 -33.79 -8.39
C PRO A 76 -17.67 -32.58 -7.67
N ASN A 77 -18.66 -32.83 -6.80
CA ASN A 77 -19.32 -31.80 -6.00
C ASN A 77 -18.59 -31.47 -4.69
N ARG A 78 -17.59 -32.28 -4.31
CA ARG A 78 -16.77 -32.13 -3.12
C ARG A 78 -15.32 -31.82 -3.53
N PRO A 79 -14.71 -30.72 -3.02
CA PRO A 79 -13.34 -30.37 -3.37
C PRO A 79 -12.33 -31.19 -2.59
N GLU A 80 -11.21 -31.54 -3.24
CA GLU A 80 -9.98 -31.91 -2.54
C GLU A 80 -9.28 -30.61 -2.06
N PRO A 81 -8.92 -30.49 -0.77
CA PRO A 81 -8.26 -29.31 -0.25
C PRO A 81 -6.87 -29.08 -0.88
N GLN A 82 -6.58 -27.84 -1.27
CA GLN A 82 -5.22 -27.48 -1.70
C GLN A 82 -4.28 -27.40 -0.50
N GLU A 83 -3.03 -27.86 -0.66
CA GLU A 83 -2.02 -27.87 0.42
C GLU A 83 -1.86 -26.47 1.08
N LYS A 84 -1.86 -25.39 0.29
CA LYS A 84 -1.76 -24.02 0.82
C LYS A 84 -2.92 -23.64 1.75
N HIS A 85 -4.12 -24.15 1.53
CA HIS A 85 -5.27 -23.91 2.39
C HIS A 85 -5.20 -24.75 3.68
N LEU A 86 -4.66 -25.97 3.57
CA LEU A 86 -4.36 -26.81 4.74
C LEU A 86 -3.28 -26.20 5.62
N VAL A 87 -2.22 -25.63 5.00
CA VAL A 87 -1.16 -24.89 5.72
C VAL A 87 -1.76 -23.71 6.48
N GLN A 88 -2.59 -22.91 5.82
CA GLN A 88 -3.23 -21.75 6.43
C GLN A 88 -4.05 -22.14 7.66
N LEU A 89 -4.91 -23.14 7.52
CA LEU A 89 -5.75 -23.62 8.62
C LEU A 89 -4.93 -24.26 9.76
N SER A 90 -3.84 -24.97 9.43
CA SER A 90 -2.92 -25.54 10.41
C SER A 90 -2.17 -24.45 11.22
N LEU A 91 -1.82 -23.34 10.58
CA LEU A 91 -1.22 -22.18 11.26
C LEU A 91 -2.25 -21.48 12.17
N TYR A 92 -3.50 -21.35 11.75
CA TYR A 92 -4.56 -20.82 12.63
C TYR A 92 -4.76 -21.71 13.86
N ARG A 93 -4.74 -23.02 13.70
CA ARG A 93 -4.78 -23.94 14.84
C ARG A 93 -3.58 -23.72 15.78
N ALA A 94 -2.39 -23.54 15.23
CA ALA A 94 -1.21 -23.24 16.04
C ALA A 94 -1.35 -21.92 16.80
N LEU A 95 -1.82 -20.85 16.16
CA LEU A 95 -2.12 -19.58 16.81
C LEU A 95 -3.03 -19.80 18.03
N PHE A 96 -4.16 -20.46 17.86
CA PHE A 96 -5.09 -20.73 18.96
C PHE A 96 -4.46 -21.57 20.09
N ASN A 97 -3.68 -22.57 19.75
CA ASN A 97 -3.05 -23.43 20.75
C ASN A 97 -2.03 -22.67 21.62
N TYR A 98 -1.31 -21.73 21.04
CA TYR A 98 -0.26 -20.98 21.75
C TYR A 98 -0.80 -19.77 22.49
N GLU A 99 -1.73 -19.02 21.90
CA GLU A 99 -2.30 -17.82 22.54
C GLU A 99 -3.41 -18.14 23.55
N PHE A 100 -4.19 -19.18 23.28
CA PHE A 100 -5.36 -19.55 24.09
C PHE A 100 -5.23 -20.97 24.68
N GLY A 101 -4.04 -21.38 25.08
CA GLY A 101 -3.68 -22.75 25.47
C GLY A 101 -4.71 -23.50 26.34
N LYS A 102 -5.36 -22.82 27.33
CA LYS A 102 -6.42 -23.41 28.15
C LYS A 102 -7.75 -23.58 27.40
N ARG A 103 -7.92 -22.95 26.23
CA ARG A 103 -9.11 -23.07 25.37
C ARG A 103 -8.86 -23.89 24.11
N ALA A 104 -7.62 -24.36 23.90
CA ALA A 104 -7.26 -25.16 22.73
C ALA A 104 -7.97 -26.52 22.69
N ASP A 105 -8.31 -27.10 23.84
CA ASP A 105 -9.11 -28.32 23.99
C ASP A 105 -10.58 -28.10 23.60
N GLN A 106 -11.03 -26.85 23.56
CA GLN A 106 -12.38 -26.46 23.11
C GLN A 106 -12.48 -26.33 21.58
N LEU A 107 -11.36 -26.36 20.87
CA LEU A 107 -11.34 -26.36 19.41
C LEU A 107 -11.87 -27.69 18.86
N ARG A 108 -13.14 -27.70 18.41
CA ARG A 108 -13.83 -28.92 17.94
C ARG A 108 -13.71 -29.10 16.43
N HIS A 109 -13.91 -28.02 15.68
CA HIS A 109 -14.04 -28.09 14.24
C HIS A 109 -13.10 -27.13 13.53
N PHE A 110 -12.37 -27.65 12.54
CA PHE A 110 -11.58 -26.89 11.58
C PHE A 110 -12.08 -27.22 10.20
N MET A 111 -12.62 -26.23 9.49
CA MET A 111 -13.33 -26.47 8.25
C MET A 111 -12.84 -25.52 7.14
N LEU A 112 -12.77 -26.05 5.93
CA LEU A 112 -12.64 -25.29 4.70
C LEU A 112 -13.98 -25.23 3.99
N LEU A 113 -14.44 -24.04 3.62
CA LEU A 113 -15.65 -23.83 2.85
C LEU A 113 -15.29 -23.37 1.43
N TYR A 114 -15.46 -24.24 0.46
CA TYR A 114 -15.26 -23.95 -0.95
C TYR A 114 -16.57 -23.55 -1.63
N SER A 115 -16.79 -22.27 -1.85
CA SER A 115 -18.07 -21.73 -2.35
C SER A 115 -18.44 -22.17 -3.78
N LYS A 116 -17.48 -22.69 -4.56
CA LYS A 116 -17.76 -23.21 -5.91
C LYS A 116 -18.45 -24.57 -5.94
N TYR A 117 -18.45 -25.29 -4.84
CA TYR A 117 -18.94 -26.65 -4.77
C TYR A 117 -20.22 -26.72 -3.93
N SER A 118 -21.17 -27.54 -4.34
CA SER A 118 -22.41 -27.75 -3.58
C SER A 118 -22.17 -28.49 -2.25
N GLU A 119 -21.17 -29.35 -2.20
CA GLU A 119 -20.66 -30.05 -1.00
C GLU A 119 -19.30 -29.48 -0.60
N GLY A 120 -19.21 -28.15 -0.57
CA GLY A 120 -17.94 -27.43 -0.41
C GLY A 120 -17.42 -27.35 1.02
N LEU A 121 -18.14 -27.85 2.03
CA LEU A 121 -17.69 -27.84 3.42
C LEU A 121 -16.87 -29.09 3.71
N VAL A 122 -15.60 -28.92 4.08
CA VAL A 122 -14.66 -30.01 4.34
C VAL A 122 -14.06 -29.85 5.73
N SER A 123 -14.28 -30.84 6.59
CA SER A 123 -13.66 -30.92 7.92
C SER A 123 -12.21 -31.37 7.81
N ILE A 124 -11.30 -30.69 8.52
CA ILE A 124 -9.85 -30.91 8.41
C ILE A 124 -9.30 -31.44 9.73
N ALA A 125 -8.60 -32.57 9.63
CA ALA A 125 -7.91 -33.16 10.77
C ALA A 125 -6.68 -32.35 11.20
N ASN A 126 -6.18 -32.60 12.41
CA ASN A 126 -4.95 -31.99 12.88
C ASN A 126 -3.73 -32.51 12.09
N MET A 127 -2.90 -31.60 11.55
CA MET A 127 -1.73 -31.92 10.72
C MET A 127 -0.45 -31.30 11.30
N PRO A 128 0.09 -31.79 12.42
CA PRO A 128 1.24 -31.19 13.11
C PRO A 128 2.50 -31.15 12.24
N GLN A 129 2.71 -32.12 11.36
CA GLN A 129 3.83 -32.15 10.42
C GLN A 129 3.77 -30.98 9.43
N LEU A 130 2.56 -30.63 8.97
CA LEU A 130 2.35 -29.50 8.07
C LEU A 130 2.61 -28.18 8.78
N THR A 131 2.15 -28.05 10.02
CA THR A 131 2.46 -26.88 10.88
C THR A 131 3.96 -26.71 11.05
N LEU A 132 4.70 -27.79 11.36
CA LEU A 132 6.17 -27.72 11.52
C LEU A 132 6.87 -27.28 10.23
N ARG A 133 6.44 -27.81 9.07
CA ARG A 133 6.97 -27.38 7.77
C ARG A 133 6.71 -25.89 7.52
N ALA A 134 5.52 -25.41 7.85
CA ALA A 134 5.16 -24.00 7.69
C ALA A 134 6.01 -23.07 8.58
N ILE A 135 6.23 -23.44 9.84
CA ILE A 135 7.09 -22.69 10.76
C ILE A 135 8.56 -22.68 10.28
N ARG A 136 9.08 -23.79 9.78
CA ARG A 136 10.41 -23.84 9.16
C ARG A 136 10.52 -22.90 7.96
N MET A 137 9.49 -22.85 7.11
CA MET A 137 9.44 -21.92 5.98
C MET A 137 9.40 -20.46 6.46
N ARG A 138 8.62 -20.14 7.49
CA ARG A 138 8.59 -18.82 8.10
C ARG A 138 9.98 -18.42 8.63
N ASN A 139 10.69 -19.32 9.31
CA ASN A 139 12.05 -19.06 9.79
C ASN A 139 13.02 -18.76 8.65
N LEU A 140 12.92 -19.51 7.54
CA LEU A 140 13.73 -19.26 6.34
C LEU A 140 13.42 -17.88 5.72
N LEU A 141 12.15 -17.52 5.62
CA LEU A 141 11.75 -16.20 5.10
C LEU A 141 12.22 -15.05 6.01
N ALA A 142 12.12 -15.21 7.34
CA ALA A 142 12.62 -14.22 8.29
C ALA A 142 14.15 -14.07 8.17
N TRP A 143 14.90 -15.18 8.07
CA TRP A 143 16.34 -15.16 7.87
C TRP A 143 16.70 -14.48 6.53
N LEU A 144 16.00 -14.80 5.44
CA LEU A 144 16.21 -14.14 4.14
C LEU A 144 15.95 -12.63 4.22
N ASN A 145 14.87 -12.21 4.88
CA ASN A 145 14.57 -10.79 5.06
C ASN A 145 15.70 -10.05 5.77
N ILE A 146 16.23 -10.61 6.86
CA ILE A 146 17.38 -10.02 7.59
C ILE A 146 18.63 -10.00 6.70
N SER A 147 18.91 -11.10 5.99
CA SER A 147 20.06 -11.17 5.07
C SER A 147 19.96 -10.14 3.95
N CYS A 148 18.77 -9.87 3.45
CA CYS A 148 18.50 -8.90 2.37
C CYS A 148 18.73 -7.43 2.80
N THR A 149 18.73 -7.12 4.09
CA THR A 149 19.11 -5.76 4.55
C THR A 149 20.60 -5.45 4.34
N ASN A 150 21.41 -6.46 4.05
CA ASN A 150 22.81 -6.38 3.67
C ASN A 150 22.97 -6.78 2.19
N ASP A 151 23.78 -7.79 1.90
CA ASP A 151 24.09 -8.21 0.53
C ASP A 151 23.32 -9.44 0.06
N GLY A 152 22.31 -9.89 0.81
CA GLY A 152 21.57 -11.12 0.52
C GLY A 152 20.86 -11.12 -0.84
N PHE A 153 20.52 -9.96 -1.39
CA PHE A 153 19.93 -9.87 -2.74
C PHE A 153 20.88 -10.25 -3.88
N ASN A 154 22.20 -10.32 -3.64
CA ASN A 154 23.15 -10.74 -4.66
C ASN A 154 22.87 -12.16 -5.16
N ILE A 155 22.23 -13.01 -4.36
CA ILE A 155 21.82 -14.35 -4.78
C ILE A 155 20.91 -14.33 -6.03
N LEU A 156 20.11 -13.26 -6.23
CA LEU A 156 19.18 -13.12 -7.35
C LEU A 156 19.91 -13.18 -8.71
N THR A 157 21.16 -12.76 -8.76
CA THR A 157 21.95 -12.74 -10.00
C THR A 157 22.39 -14.13 -10.46
N SER A 158 22.39 -15.11 -9.57
CA SER A 158 22.81 -16.50 -9.84
C SER A 158 21.62 -17.47 -9.97
N LEU A 159 20.40 -17.01 -9.69
CA LEU A 159 19.23 -17.89 -9.78
C LEU A 159 18.84 -18.14 -11.23
N THR A 160 18.55 -19.41 -11.54
CA THR A 160 17.98 -19.86 -12.82
C THR A 160 16.69 -20.66 -12.56
N PRO A 161 15.81 -20.80 -13.57
CA PRO A 161 14.63 -21.66 -13.44
C PRO A 161 14.98 -23.10 -13.04
N GLU A 162 16.11 -23.62 -13.53
CA GLU A 162 16.60 -24.97 -13.24
C GLU A 162 17.00 -25.13 -11.76
N ILE A 163 17.69 -24.14 -11.18
CA ILE A 163 18.05 -24.12 -9.75
C ILE A 163 16.80 -24.11 -8.86
N LEU A 164 15.75 -23.40 -9.30
CA LEU A 164 14.50 -23.31 -8.55
C LEU A 164 13.59 -24.53 -8.75
N ASN A 165 13.86 -25.37 -9.75
CA ASN A 165 13.11 -26.60 -10.02
C ASN A 165 13.51 -27.75 -9.08
N ARG A 166 13.42 -27.54 -7.77
CA ARG A 166 13.82 -28.56 -6.77
C ARG A 166 12.99 -29.83 -6.81
N ASN A 167 11.77 -29.76 -7.32
CA ASN A 167 10.89 -30.92 -7.48
C ASN A 167 11.13 -31.70 -8.78
N HIS A 168 12.14 -31.30 -9.55
CA HIS A 168 12.49 -31.92 -10.85
C HIS A 168 11.28 -32.08 -11.77
N LEU A 169 10.43 -31.04 -11.82
CA LEU A 169 9.26 -31.02 -12.70
C LEU A 169 9.72 -31.15 -14.15
N THR A 170 8.99 -31.96 -14.90
CA THR A 170 9.25 -32.22 -16.34
C THR A 170 7.95 -32.13 -17.13
N GLY A 171 8.07 -32.32 -18.46
CA GLY A 171 6.93 -32.39 -19.35
C GLY A 171 6.16 -31.08 -19.46
N ARG A 172 4.87 -31.19 -19.79
CA ARG A 172 4.00 -30.04 -20.11
C ARG A 172 3.86 -29.03 -18.98
N LEU A 173 3.79 -29.49 -17.73
CA LEU A 173 3.64 -28.62 -16.56
C LEU A 173 4.85 -27.69 -16.43
N TRP A 174 6.06 -28.25 -16.55
CA TRP A 174 7.30 -27.46 -16.49
C TRP A 174 7.42 -26.49 -17.65
N VAL A 175 7.31 -27.01 -18.90
CA VAL A 175 7.60 -26.25 -20.11
C VAL A 175 6.58 -25.13 -20.36
N GLN A 176 5.29 -25.39 -20.13
CA GLN A 176 4.23 -24.43 -20.50
C GLN A 176 3.80 -23.51 -19.35
N TRP A 177 4.04 -23.87 -18.09
CA TRP A 177 3.48 -23.13 -16.96
C TRP A 177 4.53 -22.65 -15.97
N VAL A 178 5.35 -23.54 -15.41
CA VAL A 178 6.23 -23.18 -14.29
C VAL A 178 7.46 -22.43 -14.78
N ARG A 179 8.18 -22.99 -15.77
CA ARG A 179 9.38 -22.37 -16.32
C ARG A 179 9.15 -20.96 -16.89
N PRO A 180 8.12 -20.70 -17.72
CA PRO A 180 7.86 -19.36 -18.23
C PRO A 180 7.55 -18.33 -17.15
N GLU A 181 6.92 -18.74 -16.03
CA GLU A 181 6.68 -17.86 -14.88
C GLU A 181 7.98 -17.49 -14.18
N LEU A 182 8.87 -18.46 -13.95
CA LEU A 182 10.20 -18.22 -13.38
C LEU A 182 11.06 -17.34 -14.31
N GLU A 183 11.07 -17.63 -15.60
CA GLU A 183 11.78 -16.83 -16.61
C GLU A 183 11.30 -15.39 -16.65
N ARG A 184 9.99 -15.15 -16.54
CA ARG A 184 9.41 -13.81 -16.49
C ARG A 184 9.92 -12.99 -15.31
N THR A 185 10.24 -13.67 -14.20
CA THR A 185 10.77 -13.04 -12.98
C THR A 185 12.29 -12.89 -13.04
N LEU A 186 13.03 -13.90 -13.51
CA LEU A 186 14.49 -13.94 -13.44
C LEU A 186 15.19 -13.28 -14.62
N ASN A 187 14.64 -13.40 -15.84
CA ASN A 187 15.29 -12.87 -17.04
C ASN A 187 15.55 -11.36 -17.00
N PRO A 188 14.63 -10.51 -16.51
CA PRO A 188 14.93 -9.08 -16.38
C PRO A 188 16.15 -8.79 -15.53
N ILE A 189 16.39 -9.58 -14.47
CA ILE A 189 17.54 -9.41 -13.57
C ILE A 189 18.83 -9.92 -14.23
N SER A 190 18.78 -11.08 -14.86
CA SER A 190 19.96 -11.69 -15.50
C SER A 190 20.42 -10.95 -16.76
N GLN A 191 19.47 -10.34 -17.49
CA GLN A 191 19.72 -9.58 -18.72
C GLN A 191 20.05 -8.09 -18.47
N ALA A 192 19.89 -7.62 -17.22
CA ALA A 192 20.19 -6.24 -16.85
C ALA A 192 21.67 -5.92 -17.05
N SER A 193 21.97 -4.72 -17.54
CA SER A 193 23.33 -4.18 -17.61
C SER A 193 23.95 -4.05 -16.21
N THR A 194 25.25 -3.83 -16.12
CA THR A 194 25.95 -3.63 -14.83
C THR A 194 25.33 -2.49 -14.04
N LEU A 195 25.07 -1.35 -14.69
CA LEU A 195 24.43 -0.19 -14.05
C LEU A 195 23.00 -0.49 -13.59
N GLU A 196 22.16 -1.09 -14.44
CA GLU A 196 20.78 -1.44 -14.09
C GLU A 196 20.71 -2.42 -12.93
N ARG A 197 21.61 -3.39 -12.91
CA ARG A 197 21.72 -4.38 -11.85
C ARG A 197 22.18 -3.74 -10.53
N ALA A 198 23.21 -2.88 -10.56
CA ALA A 198 23.67 -2.15 -9.38
C ALA A 198 22.53 -1.28 -8.82
N TYR A 199 21.83 -0.54 -9.67
CA TYR A 199 20.68 0.27 -9.29
C TYR A 199 19.56 -0.57 -8.65
N TYR A 200 19.19 -1.67 -9.28
CA TYR A 200 18.16 -2.58 -8.78
C TYR A 200 18.51 -3.16 -7.41
N LEU A 201 19.71 -3.72 -7.25
CA LEU A 201 20.15 -4.35 -6.01
C LEU A 201 20.32 -3.32 -4.87
N ARG A 202 20.85 -2.13 -5.17
CA ARG A 202 21.00 -1.07 -4.18
C ARG A 202 19.64 -0.62 -3.61
N PHE A 203 18.64 -0.40 -4.46
CA PHE A 203 17.31 -0.03 -4.00
C PHE A 203 16.54 -1.19 -3.35
N LEU A 204 16.75 -2.44 -3.76
CA LEU A 204 16.20 -3.58 -3.02
C LEU A 204 16.72 -3.63 -1.59
N ARG A 205 18.04 -3.45 -1.40
CA ARG A 205 18.68 -3.37 -0.08
C ARG A 205 18.10 -2.21 0.74
N PHE A 206 18.02 -1.02 0.15
CA PHE A 206 17.48 0.17 0.80
C PHE A 206 16.02 -0.06 1.26
N ILE A 207 15.13 -0.54 0.37
CA ILE A 207 13.73 -0.82 0.71
C ILE A 207 13.64 -1.88 1.81
N SER A 208 14.43 -2.94 1.73
CA SER A 208 14.42 -4.02 2.74
C SER A 208 14.81 -3.49 4.12
N LYS A 209 15.81 -2.63 4.18
CA LYS A 209 16.27 -2.00 5.43
C LYS A 209 15.27 -0.98 5.97
N GLU A 210 14.71 -0.12 5.12
CA GLU A 210 13.60 0.78 5.50
C GLU A 210 12.41 0.00 6.07
N HIS A 211 12.04 -1.09 5.41
CA HIS A 211 10.96 -1.95 5.85
C HIS A 211 11.24 -2.60 7.21
N LEU A 212 12.48 -3.06 7.44
CA LEU A 212 12.86 -3.60 8.74
C LEU A 212 12.81 -2.51 9.82
N LEU A 213 13.42 -1.34 9.57
CA LEU A 213 13.45 -0.23 10.52
C LEU A 213 12.05 0.32 10.82
N SER A 214 11.17 0.39 9.81
CA SER A 214 9.77 0.78 10.05
C SER A 214 9.03 -0.17 11.00
N LYS A 215 9.45 -1.45 11.05
CA LYS A 215 8.87 -2.44 11.98
C LYS A 215 9.45 -2.34 13.38
N ILE A 216 10.77 -2.33 13.50
CA ILE A 216 11.45 -2.46 14.81
C ILE A 216 11.89 -1.12 15.40
N GLY A 217 11.72 -0.02 14.66
CA GLY A 217 12.23 1.30 15.05
C GLY A 217 13.74 1.45 14.86
N ASN A 218 14.21 2.66 15.04
CA ASN A 218 15.64 2.95 15.11
C ASN A 218 16.05 3.06 16.59
N LYS A 219 16.86 2.13 17.08
CA LYS A 219 17.30 2.07 18.48
C LYS A 219 18.01 3.33 18.99
N THR A 220 18.39 4.24 18.12
CA THR A 220 19.08 5.49 18.45
C THR A 220 18.15 6.70 18.58
N LYS A 221 16.86 6.56 18.30
CA LYS A 221 15.82 7.59 18.40
C LYS A 221 14.62 7.03 19.15
N ASP A 222 13.82 7.91 19.74
CA ASP A 222 12.52 7.59 20.39
C ASP A 222 11.46 7.06 19.41
N ASP A 223 11.88 6.40 18.35
CA ASP A 223 11.02 5.85 17.28
C ASP A 223 10.96 4.33 17.45
N SER A 224 9.88 3.88 18.04
CA SER A 224 9.63 2.49 18.38
C SER A 224 9.14 1.62 17.21
N GLY A 225 8.94 2.20 16.04
CA GLY A 225 8.45 1.46 14.86
C GLY A 225 7.08 0.81 15.08
N PHE A 226 6.65 0.07 14.09
CA PHE A 226 5.33 -0.58 14.14
C PHE A 226 5.24 -1.81 15.07
N ALA A 227 6.34 -2.41 15.47
CA ALA A 227 6.35 -3.49 16.44
C ALA A 227 6.13 -3.00 17.89
N ALA A 228 5.98 -1.69 18.10
CA ALA A 228 5.63 -1.07 19.37
C ALA A 228 4.41 -1.72 20.03
N ALA A 229 3.42 -2.12 19.25
CA ALA A 229 2.21 -2.75 19.77
C ALA A 229 2.48 -4.00 20.64
N TRP A 230 3.61 -4.66 20.47
CA TRP A 230 4.00 -5.84 21.26
C TRP A 230 5.42 -5.79 21.85
N LEU A 231 6.27 -4.87 21.44
CA LEU A 231 7.64 -4.73 21.96
C LEU A 231 7.76 -3.66 23.03
N ASP A 232 6.97 -2.59 22.95
CA ASP A 232 7.06 -1.47 23.87
C ASP A 232 6.29 -1.74 25.16
N THR A 233 6.80 -1.18 26.25
CA THR A 233 6.09 -1.15 27.53
C THR A 233 4.88 -0.22 27.46
N LEU A 234 3.90 -0.40 28.35
CA LEU A 234 2.75 0.48 28.40
C LEU A 234 3.16 1.94 28.66
N GLU A 235 4.23 2.16 29.44
CA GLU A 235 4.77 3.50 29.72
C GLU A 235 5.33 4.15 28.45
N ASP A 236 6.08 3.40 27.64
CA ASP A 236 6.61 3.90 26.38
C ASP A 236 5.50 4.24 25.39
N LYS A 237 4.47 3.37 25.28
CA LYS A 237 3.29 3.63 24.44
C LYS A 237 2.54 4.89 24.86
N ARG A 238 2.40 5.13 26.18
CA ARG A 238 1.77 6.34 26.75
C ARG A 238 2.60 7.58 26.43
N ALA A 239 3.91 7.51 26.68
CA ALA A 239 4.84 8.61 26.42
C ALA A 239 4.87 9.01 24.95
N ALA A 240 4.81 8.04 24.06
CA ALA A 240 4.78 8.23 22.61
C ALA A 240 3.38 8.62 22.07
N GLY A 241 2.31 8.56 22.89
CA GLY A 241 0.94 8.81 22.42
C GLY A 241 0.40 7.76 21.45
N ASN A 242 0.92 6.53 21.48
CA ASN A 242 0.61 5.44 20.56
C ASN A 242 -0.48 4.48 21.06
N ILE A 243 -1.09 4.78 22.21
CA ILE A 243 -2.18 3.99 22.77
C ILE A 243 -3.30 4.87 23.32
N TYR A 244 -4.53 4.52 23.01
CA TYR A 244 -5.69 4.87 23.80
C TYR A 244 -6.11 3.68 24.63
N GLU A 245 -6.23 3.85 25.91
CA GLU A 245 -6.59 2.83 26.90
C GLU A 245 -7.71 3.30 27.83
N GLU A 246 -8.22 2.40 28.69
CA GLU A 246 -9.32 2.66 29.61
C GLU A 246 -10.58 3.20 28.89
N LEU A 247 -10.77 2.78 27.63
CA LEU A 247 -11.94 3.18 26.87
C LEU A 247 -13.15 2.32 27.22
N THR A 248 -14.33 2.93 27.19
CA THR A 248 -15.62 2.23 27.29
C THR A 248 -16.44 2.46 26.03
N ILE A 249 -17.13 1.45 25.54
CA ILE A 249 -18.06 1.61 24.40
C ILE A 249 -19.31 2.32 24.94
N GLU A 250 -19.61 3.49 24.37
CA GLU A 250 -20.78 4.28 24.70
C GLU A 250 -21.98 3.92 23.84
N SER A 251 -21.74 3.73 22.55
CA SER A 251 -22.75 3.33 21.57
C SER A 251 -22.12 2.69 20.34
N PHE A 252 -22.94 2.03 19.56
CA PHE A 252 -22.53 1.51 18.25
C PHE A 252 -23.56 1.87 17.19
N GLY A 253 -23.05 2.13 15.97
CA GLY A 253 -23.84 2.42 14.77
C GLY A 253 -24.05 1.16 13.95
N GLU A 254 -25.31 0.90 13.63
CA GLU A 254 -25.73 -0.26 12.86
C GLU A 254 -26.08 0.11 11.42
N ASN A 255 -25.85 -0.85 10.52
CA ASN A 255 -26.34 -0.82 9.15
C ASN A 255 -27.05 -2.16 8.89
N GLY A 256 -28.37 -2.16 8.97
CA GLY A 256 -29.18 -3.38 9.01
C GLY A 256 -28.88 -4.21 10.26
N ASP A 257 -28.47 -5.47 10.10
CA ASP A 257 -28.13 -6.39 11.20
C ASP A 257 -26.63 -6.37 11.57
N THR A 258 -25.85 -5.41 11.07
CA THR A 258 -24.39 -5.36 11.29
C THR A 258 -23.96 -4.10 12.01
N ILE A 259 -23.02 -4.26 12.94
CA ILE A 259 -22.33 -3.16 13.61
C ILE A 259 -21.15 -2.71 12.74
N GLU A 260 -21.17 -1.46 12.32
CA GLU A 260 -20.12 -0.86 11.49
C GLU A 260 -19.30 0.19 12.24
N ARG A 261 -19.87 0.85 13.24
CA ARG A 261 -19.25 1.97 13.97
C ARG A 261 -19.30 1.74 15.45
N LEU A 262 -18.25 2.20 16.15
CA LEU A 262 -18.19 2.20 17.59
C LEU A 262 -17.81 3.58 18.08
N GLN A 263 -18.59 4.10 19.04
CA GLN A 263 -18.29 5.30 19.78
C GLN A 263 -17.68 4.88 21.13
N LEU A 264 -16.42 5.25 21.36
CA LEU A 264 -15.70 4.93 22.59
C LEU A 264 -15.43 6.22 23.36
N LYS A 265 -15.63 6.15 24.68
CA LYS A 265 -15.45 7.25 25.61
C LYS A 265 -14.15 7.09 26.39
N PHE A 266 -13.42 8.18 26.59
CA PHE A 266 -12.28 8.21 27.50
C PHE A 266 -12.76 8.20 28.96
N SER A 267 -12.03 7.54 29.84
CA SER A 267 -12.28 7.55 31.29
C SER A 267 -12.09 8.95 31.90
N THR A 268 -11.16 9.73 31.37
CA THR A 268 -10.88 11.13 31.69
C THR A 268 -10.72 11.91 30.39
N ALA A 269 -11.23 13.16 30.36
CA ALA A 269 -11.04 14.04 29.21
C ALA A 269 -9.53 14.20 28.90
N ARG A 270 -9.14 14.01 27.64
CA ARG A 270 -7.76 14.12 27.18
C ARG A 270 -7.59 15.29 26.23
N SER A 271 -6.43 15.95 26.27
CA SER A 271 -6.04 16.86 25.20
C SER A 271 -5.77 16.07 23.91
N VAL A 272 -6.40 16.45 22.81
CA VAL A 272 -6.21 15.84 21.49
C VAL A 272 -4.75 15.98 21.02
N ASP A 273 -4.07 17.03 21.48
CA ASP A 273 -2.70 17.37 21.07
C ASP A 273 -1.61 16.43 21.63
N THR A 274 -1.94 15.60 22.62
CA THR A 274 -0.97 14.66 23.23
C THR A 274 -0.92 13.28 22.59
N SER A 275 -1.66 13.07 21.50
CA SER A 275 -1.83 11.79 20.84
C SER A 275 -1.25 11.78 19.43
N ASN A 276 -0.66 10.65 19.02
CA ASN A 276 -0.21 10.44 17.65
C ASN A 276 -1.32 9.99 16.68
N PHE A 277 -2.53 9.74 17.19
CA PHE A 277 -3.64 9.30 16.35
C PHE A 277 -4.23 10.43 15.52
N ARG A 278 -4.59 10.11 14.26
CA ARG A 278 -5.19 11.05 13.32
C ARG A 278 -6.43 10.45 12.67
N LEU A 279 -7.28 11.31 12.14
CA LEU A 279 -8.42 10.89 11.32
C LEU A 279 -7.93 10.07 10.12
N GLY A 280 -8.56 8.91 9.91
CA GLY A 280 -8.23 7.98 8.84
C GLY A 280 -7.16 6.95 9.18
N ASP A 281 -6.53 7.03 10.36
CA ASP A 281 -5.55 6.03 10.79
C ASP A 281 -6.20 4.66 10.91
N ILE A 282 -5.44 3.65 10.50
CA ILE A 282 -5.82 2.26 10.65
C ILE A 282 -5.34 1.80 12.01
N VAL A 283 -6.26 1.23 12.79
CA VAL A 283 -6.02 0.86 14.17
C VAL A 283 -6.52 -0.55 14.46
N ILE A 284 -5.97 -1.14 15.50
CA ILE A 284 -6.49 -2.33 16.16
C ILE A 284 -7.22 -1.91 17.43
N LEU A 285 -8.36 -2.53 17.66
CA LEU A 285 -9.23 -2.36 18.82
C LEU A 285 -9.39 -3.71 19.50
N TYR A 286 -9.19 -3.78 20.83
CA TYR A 286 -9.31 -5.02 21.57
C TYR A 286 -9.77 -4.79 23.02
N PRO A 287 -10.52 -5.77 23.61
CA PRO A 287 -10.95 -5.68 25.00
C PRO A 287 -9.87 -6.21 25.94
N TYR A 288 -9.87 -5.71 27.19
CA TYR A 288 -9.10 -6.25 28.30
C TYR A 288 -9.82 -5.98 29.62
N ARG A 289 -9.40 -6.58 30.73
CA ARG A 289 -10.03 -6.36 32.03
C ARG A 289 -9.49 -5.10 32.69
N HIS A 290 -10.34 -4.37 33.34
CA HIS A 290 -9.93 -3.20 34.14
C HIS A 290 -8.89 -3.60 35.19
N GLY A 291 -7.79 -2.83 35.26
CA GLY A 291 -6.65 -3.12 36.15
C GLY A 291 -5.61 -4.09 35.58
N GLU A 292 -5.86 -4.72 34.44
CA GLU A 292 -4.84 -5.48 33.71
C GLU A 292 -4.11 -4.56 32.73
N VAL A 293 -2.91 -4.98 32.30
CA VAL A 293 -2.15 -4.28 31.24
C VAL A 293 -2.73 -4.67 29.88
N PRO A 294 -3.14 -3.71 29.05
CA PRO A 294 -3.60 -4.01 27.68
C PRO A 294 -2.51 -4.71 26.87
N ASN A 295 -2.85 -5.84 26.26
CA ASN A 295 -1.95 -6.64 25.45
C ASN A 295 -2.69 -7.19 24.21
N ALA A 296 -2.38 -6.65 23.03
CA ALA A 296 -2.98 -7.05 21.77
C ALA A 296 -2.67 -8.52 21.40
N CYS A 297 -1.56 -9.07 21.86
CA CYS A 297 -1.17 -10.46 21.58
C CYS A 297 -1.98 -11.47 22.41
N ALA A 298 -2.53 -11.06 23.54
CA ALA A 298 -3.35 -11.94 24.40
C ALA A 298 -4.84 -11.91 24.08
N GLN A 299 -5.26 -11.12 23.08
CA GLN A 299 -6.67 -10.86 22.78
C GLN A 299 -6.99 -11.05 21.30
N MET A 300 -8.26 -11.27 21.03
CA MET A 300 -8.81 -11.10 19.69
C MET A 300 -8.89 -9.61 19.38
N VAL A 301 -8.32 -9.18 18.26
CA VAL A 301 -8.33 -7.78 17.86
C VAL A 301 -9.26 -7.54 16.67
N HIS A 302 -9.93 -6.39 16.70
CA HIS A 302 -10.75 -5.88 15.59
C HIS A 302 -10.00 -4.78 14.87
N ARG A 303 -9.94 -4.84 13.55
CA ARG A 303 -9.37 -3.77 12.73
C ARG A 303 -10.41 -2.69 12.47
N ALA A 304 -9.98 -1.45 12.64
CA ALA A 304 -10.85 -0.30 12.45
C ALA A 304 -10.09 0.87 11.81
N SER A 305 -10.81 1.91 11.45
CA SER A 305 -10.24 3.20 11.06
C SER A 305 -10.87 4.30 11.89
N ILE A 306 -10.07 5.24 12.36
CA ILE A 306 -10.53 6.37 13.13
C ILE A 306 -11.33 7.31 12.25
N SER A 307 -12.59 7.55 12.59
CA SER A 307 -13.48 8.46 11.86
C SER A 307 -13.66 9.81 12.53
N ASN A 308 -13.51 9.87 13.87
CA ASN A 308 -13.57 11.11 14.63
C ASN A 308 -12.77 11.01 15.93
N ILE A 309 -12.18 12.11 16.37
CA ILE A 309 -11.47 12.23 17.65
C ILE A 309 -11.96 13.52 18.32
N THR A 310 -12.34 13.43 19.59
CA THR A 310 -12.75 14.55 20.45
C THR A 310 -12.08 14.43 21.80
N GLU A 311 -12.17 15.46 22.65
CA GLU A 311 -11.69 15.39 24.03
C GLU A 311 -12.45 14.35 24.89
N ALA A 312 -13.68 14.02 24.52
CA ALA A 312 -14.53 13.07 25.23
C ALA A 312 -14.31 11.61 24.81
N GLY A 313 -13.87 11.38 23.57
CA GLY A 313 -13.74 10.02 23.05
C GLY A 313 -13.34 9.95 21.59
N VAL A 314 -13.35 8.73 21.06
CA VAL A 314 -12.97 8.40 19.69
C VAL A 314 -14.06 7.58 19.01
N GLU A 315 -14.36 7.91 17.75
CA GLU A 315 -15.23 7.10 16.90
C GLU A 315 -14.38 6.30 15.89
N VAL A 316 -14.66 5.00 15.79
CA VAL A 316 -14.00 4.13 14.85
C VAL A 316 -15.02 3.42 13.94
N VAL A 317 -14.62 3.21 12.67
CA VAL A 317 -15.36 2.42 11.69
C VAL A 317 -14.66 1.07 11.57
N LEU A 318 -15.38 0.00 11.87
CA LEU A 318 -14.87 -1.35 11.73
C LEU A 318 -14.58 -1.65 10.25
N ARG A 319 -13.43 -2.20 9.97
CA ARG A 319 -13.09 -2.61 8.60
C ARG A 319 -13.88 -3.84 8.16
N ASN A 320 -14.29 -4.63 9.12
CA ASN A 320 -15.16 -5.79 8.92
C ASN A 320 -16.36 -5.66 9.86
N PRO A 321 -17.54 -5.29 9.34
CA PRO A 321 -18.77 -5.20 10.12
C PRO A 321 -19.07 -6.52 10.85
N GLN A 322 -19.60 -6.44 12.07
CA GLN A 322 -19.87 -7.59 12.91
C GLN A 322 -21.38 -7.82 13.09
N THR A 323 -21.79 -9.07 13.18
CA THR A 323 -23.20 -9.45 13.44
C THR A 323 -23.46 -9.81 14.90
N ASP A 324 -22.42 -10.16 15.68
CA ASP A 324 -22.55 -10.49 17.09
C ASP A 324 -22.42 -9.25 17.96
N HIS A 325 -23.56 -8.71 18.39
CA HIS A 325 -23.63 -7.54 19.29
C HIS A 325 -22.95 -7.78 20.63
N ARG A 326 -22.87 -9.04 21.10
CA ARG A 326 -22.27 -9.39 22.39
C ARG A 326 -20.78 -9.10 22.47
N LEU A 327 -20.10 -9.04 21.32
CA LEU A 327 -18.68 -8.65 21.23
C LEU A 327 -18.40 -7.27 21.82
N PHE A 328 -19.38 -6.38 21.72
CA PHE A 328 -19.27 -4.97 22.09
C PHE A 328 -20.12 -4.59 23.32
N LEU A 329 -20.86 -5.55 23.88
CA LEU A 329 -21.55 -5.36 25.14
C LEU A 329 -20.52 -5.43 26.27
N SER A 330 -20.22 -4.28 26.88
CA SER A 330 -19.24 -4.21 27.97
C SER A 330 -19.80 -4.79 29.25
N ALA A 331 -19.12 -5.81 29.82
CA ALA A 331 -19.24 -6.08 31.25
C ALA A 331 -18.63 -4.90 32.02
N GLU A 332 -19.04 -4.66 33.27
CA GLU A 332 -18.56 -3.54 34.09
C GLU A 332 -17.03 -3.46 34.17
N ASP A 333 -16.36 -4.62 34.17
CA ASP A 333 -14.90 -4.75 34.20
C ASP A 333 -14.21 -4.69 32.83
N THR A 334 -14.95 -4.56 31.73
CA THR A 334 -14.34 -4.53 30.40
C THR A 334 -13.86 -3.12 30.05
N ARG A 335 -12.60 -3.03 29.62
CA ARG A 335 -12.00 -1.83 29.01
C ARG A 335 -11.52 -2.15 27.62
N TRP A 336 -11.37 -1.12 26.82
CA TRP A 336 -10.91 -1.23 25.44
C TRP A 336 -9.63 -0.44 25.25
N ALA A 337 -8.75 -0.97 24.39
CA ALA A 337 -7.56 -0.27 23.95
C ALA A 337 -7.54 -0.14 22.42
N ILE A 338 -6.96 0.97 21.95
CA ILE A 338 -6.72 1.25 20.54
C ILE A 338 -5.23 1.48 20.37
N GLU A 339 -4.62 0.78 19.40
CA GLU A 339 -3.24 0.97 18.97
C GLU A 339 -3.17 1.05 17.44
N HIS A 340 -2.08 1.59 16.88
CA HIS A 340 -1.90 1.62 15.44
C HIS A 340 -1.82 0.20 14.85
N ASP A 341 -2.53 -0.05 13.75
CA ASP A 341 -2.39 -1.30 12.98
C ASP A 341 -1.27 -1.15 11.96
N MET A 342 -0.52 -2.20 11.82
CA MET A 342 0.59 -2.30 10.89
C MET A 342 0.12 -2.80 9.53
N PHE A 343 -0.05 -1.90 8.58
CA PHE A 343 -0.45 -2.27 7.25
C PHE A 343 0.75 -2.32 6.27
N GLU A 344 1.22 -3.52 5.94
CA GLU A 344 2.40 -3.76 5.07
C GLU A 344 2.16 -3.57 3.56
N SER A 345 1.00 -3.08 3.11
CA SER A 345 0.65 -3.10 1.68
C SER A 345 1.54 -2.23 0.80
N SER A 346 2.15 -1.17 1.33
CA SER A 346 2.94 -0.22 0.55
C SER A 346 4.28 -0.80 0.06
N VAL A 347 4.94 -1.62 0.86
CA VAL A 347 6.29 -2.13 0.57
C VAL A 347 6.30 -3.11 -0.60
N LYS A 348 5.28 -3.95 -0.73
CA LYS A 348 5.14 -4.89 -1.86
C LYS A 348 5.13 -4.16 -3.21
N SER A 349 4.51 -3.00 -3.29
CA SER A 349 4.47 -2.20 -4.51
C SER A 349 5.84 -1.64 -4.91
N LEU A 350 6.70 -1.32 -3.93
CA LEU A 350 8.05 -0.84 -4.18
C LEU A 350 8.93 -1.93 -4.81
N TYR A 351 8.91 -3.14 -4.25
CA TYR A 351 9.62 -4.29 -4.85
C TYR A 351 9.12 -4.61 -6.27
N SER A 352 7.81 -4.63 -6.45
CA SER A 352 7.20 -4.87 -7.76
C SER A 352 7.54 -3.76 -8.77
N GLY A 353 7.59 -2.52 -8.30
CA GLY A 353 7.95 -1.35 -9.10
C GLY A 353 9.38 -1.42 -9.61
N LEU A 354 10.35 -1.74 -8.74
CA LEU A 354 11.74 -1.94 -9.13
C LEU A 354 11.92 -3.09 -10.12
N HIS A 355 11.21 -4.20 -9.92
CA HIS A 355 11.24 -5.31 -10.88
C HIS A 355 10.64 -4.89 -12.23
N SER A 356 9.55 -4.14 -12.22
CA SER A 356 8.92 -3.62 -13.44
C SER A 356 9.86 -2.69 -14.21
N PHE A 357 10.70 -1.92 -13.51
CA PHE A 357 11.71 -1.05 -14.12
C PHE A 357 12.66 -1.85 -15.02
N LEU A 358 13.19 -2.99 -14.57
CA LEU A 358 14.08 -3.83 -15.38
C LEU A 358 13.42 -4.37 -16.66
N SER A 359 12.10 -4.44 -16.69
CA SER A 359 11.32 -4.92 -17.82
C SER A 359 10.77 -3.81 -18.72
N THR A 360 11.00 -2.53 -18.36
CA THR A 360 10.55 -1.36 -19.11
C THR A 360 11.36 -1.18 -20.38
N PRO A 361 10.80 -0.62 -21.48
CA PRO A 361 11.55 -0.35 -22.69
C PRO A 361 12.86 0.42 -22.45
N GLN A 362 13.95 0.03 -23.11
CA GLN A 362 15.29 0.58 -22.92
C GLN A 362 15.33 2.12 -22.91
N PRO A 363 14.67 2.84 -23.84
CA PRO A 363 14.72 4.30 -23.85
C PRO A 363 14.21 4.96 -22.55
N ARG A 364 13.27 4.33 -21.85
CA ARG A 364 12.77 4.81 -20.55
C ARG A 364 13.77 4.51 -19.43
N ARG A 365 14.39 3.32 -19.42
CA ARG A 365 15.45 2.98 -18.47
C ARG A 365 16.64 3.92 -18.61
N ASP A 366 17.08 4.17 -19.84
CA ASP A 366 18.19 5.08 -20.15
C ASP A 366 17.88 6.51 -19.72
N LEU A 367 16.64 6.98 -19.86
CA LEU A 367 16.22 8.30 -19.38
C LEU A 367 16.32 8.38 -17.85
N ILE A 368 15.75 7.40 -17.14
CA ILE A 368 15.73 7.36 -15.67
C ILE A 368 17.16 7.22 -15.11
N LEU A 369 18.01 6.41 -15.75
CA LEU A 369 19.41 6.21 -15.38
C LEU A 369 20.36 7.27 -15.95
N CYS A 370 19.85 8.35 -16.52
CA CYS A 370 20.67 9.43 -17.10
C CYS A 370 21.66 8.96 -18.20
N GLN A 371 21.37 7.84 -18.87
CA GLN A 371 22.19 7.29 -19.96
C GLN A 371 21.85 7.92 -21.30
N ARG A 372 20.71 8.60 -21.41
CA ARG A 372 20.35 9.47 -22.52
C ARG A 372 19.82 10.81 -22.02
N LYS A 373 19.99 11.83 -22.83
CA LYS A 373 19.38 13.14 -22.56
C LYS A 373 17.87 13.09 -22.86
N PRO A 374 17.03 13.84 -22.09
CA PRO A 374 15.64 14.06 -22.46
C PRO A 374 15.53 14.70 -23.84
N THR A 375 14.48 14.36 -24.57
CA THR A 375 14.21 14.88 -25.92
C THR A 375 13.42 16.17 -25.81
N VAL A 376 13.79 17.18 -26.60
CA VAL A 376 13.11 18.47 -26.71
C VAL A 376 12.70 18.70 -28.16
N ASP A 377 11.51 19.22 -28.39
CA ASP A 377 10.99 19.61 -29.71
C ASP A 377 10.63 21.10 -29.69
N GLU A 378 11.57 21.94 -30.07
CA GLU A 378 11.43 23.38 -30.07
C GLU A 378 10.44 23.93 -31.13
N SER A 379 10.00 23.08 -32.06
CA SER A 379 9.00 23.47 -33.06
C SER A 379 7.58 23.59 -32.48
N ILE A 380 7.36 23.05 -31.29
CA ILE A 380 6.07 23.08 -30.61
C ILE A 380 5.80 24.46 -30.05
N THR A 381 4.60 24.98 -30.29
CA THR A 381 4.09 26.26 -29.80
C THR A 381 2.93 26.09 -28.84
N LEU A 382 2.61 27.13 -28.07
CA LEU A 382 1.44 27.17 -27.20
C LEU A 382 0.16 27.30 -28.01
N ALA A 383 -0.89 26.68 -27.53
CA ALA A 383 -2.27 26.88 -28.02
C ALA A 383 -3.01 27.96 -27.21
N GLY A 384 -2.65 28.12 -25.92
CA GLY A 384 -3.25 29.09 -25.01
C GLY A 384 -2.29 30.23 -24.66
N ASP A 385 -2.81 31.21 -23.91
CA ASP A 385 -2.03 32.29 -23.30
C ASP A 385 -2.10 32.17 -21.77
N TYR A 386 -0.95 32.07 -21.12
CA TYR A 386 -0.77 31.87 -19.67
C TYR A 386 -0.05 33.06 -19.01
N GLY A 387 0.04 34.16 -19.72
CA GLY A 387 0.65 35.40 -19.26
C GLY A 387 2.10 35.19 -18.80
N ALA A 388 2.39 35.51 -17.55
CA ALA A 388 3.77 35.41 -17.01
C ALA A 388 4.31 33.95 -17.00
N PHE A 389 3.47 32.95 -17.19
CA PHE A 389 3.85 31.53 -17.19
C PHE A 389 4.02 30.95 -18.60
N ASN A 390 3.86 31.76 -19.66
CA ASN A 390 3.99 31.29 -21.06
C ASN A 390 5.29 30.52 -21.30
N GLN A 391 6.42 31.02 -20.82
CA GLN A 391 7.72 30.38 -21.02
C GLN A 391 7.81 29.04 -20.30
N LEU A 392 7.32 28.96 -19.05
CA LEU A 392 7.25 27.71 -18.31
C LEU A 392 6.41 26.64 -19.06
N VAL A 393 5.21 27.02 -19.47
CA VAL A 393 4.26 26.11 -20.14
C VAL A 393 4.81 25.70 -21.51
N LEU A 394 5.44 26.61 -22.25
CA LEU A 394 6.09 26.33 -23.53
C LEU A 394 7.19 25.27 -23.37
N HIS A 395 8.14 25.49 -22.47
CA HIS A 395 9.23 24.54 -22.24
C HIS A 395 8.73 23.18 -21.72
N ALA A 396 7.73 23.18 -20.83
CA ALA A 396 7.10 21.94 -20.37
C ALA A 396 6.40 21.16 -21.52
N LYS A 397 5.83 21.85 -22.51
CA LYS A 397 5.20 21.24 -23.69
C LYS A 397 6.25 20.74 -24.70
N GLN A 398 7.35 21.47 -24.88
CA GLN A 398 8.46 21.13 -25.76
C GLN A 398 9.27 19.94 -25.26
N ALA A 399 9.37 19.73 -23.93
CA ALA A 399 10.02 18.57 -23.34
C ALA A 399 9.17 17.32 -23.59
N ARG A 400 9.71 16.36 -24.37
CA ARG A 400 8.97 15.18 -24.84
C ARG A 400 9.05 13.97 -23.90
N ASP A 401 9.94 14.02 -22.93
CA ASP A 401 10.16 12.93 -21.97
C ASP A 401 9.98 13.40 -20.52
N LEU A 402 10.77 14.38 -20.13
CA LEU A 402 10.95 14.85 -18.76
C LEU A 402 11.08 16.38 -18.75
N PHE A 403 10.41 17.01 -17.79
CA PHE A 403 10.61 18.42 -17.44
C PHE A 403 10.62 18.61 -15.92
N LEU A 404 11.49 19.49 -15.44
CA LEU A 404 11.66 19.76 -14.00
C LEU A 404 11.27 21.20 -13.69
N VAL A 405 10.49 21.40 -12.62
CA VAL A 405 10.12 22.73 -12.14
C VAL A 405 10.60 22.90 -10.69
N ILE A 406 11.52 23.83 -10.49
CA ILE A 406 11.95 24.25 -9.16
C ILE A 406 10.99 25.33 -8.68
N GLY A 407 10.29 25.07 -7.60
CA GLY A 407 9.32 26.02 -7.03
C GLY A 407 9.61 26.34 -5.57
N PRO A 408 10.33 27.42 -5.25
CA PRO A 408 10.45 27.91 -3.88
C PRO A 408 9.10 28.08 -3.16
N PRO A 409 9.08 28.24 -1.82
CA PRO A 409 7.85 28.42 -1.08
C PRO A 409 7.06 29.63 -1.57
N GLY A 410 5.75 29.48 -1.77
CA GLY A 410 4.86 30.58 -2.17
C GLY A 410 4.95 31.03 -3.64
N THR A 411 5.68 30.32 -4.48
CA THR A 411 5.82 30.68 -5.92
C THR A 411 4.69 30.13 -6.81
N GLY A 412 3.69 29.47 -6.24
CA GLY A 412 2.50 29.01 -6.98
C GLY A 412 2.72 27.72 -7.78
N LYS A 413 3.49 26.78 -7.24
CA LYS A 413 3.71 25.43 -7.81
C LYS A 413 2.41 24.78 -8.28
N THR A 414 1.48 24.59 -7.36
CA THR A 414 0.19 23.92 -7.62
C THR A 414 -0.79 24.83 -8.33
N SER A 415 -0.93 26.08 -7.85
CA SER A 415 -1.99 27.01 -8.31
C SER A 415 -1.74 27.57 -9.72
N PHE A 416 -0.48 27.69 -10.13
CA PHE A 416 -0.13 28.28 -11.42
C PHE A 416 0.68 27.34 -12.31
N ALA A 417 1.80 26.79 -11.82
CA ALA A 417 2.65 25.97 -12.69
C ALA A 417 1.92 24.69 -13.12
N LEU A 418 1.46 23.87 -12.17
CA LEU A 418 0.74 22.64 -12.45
C LEU A 418 -0.52 22.90 -13.29
N LEU A 419 -1.34 23.87 -12.85
CA LEU A 419 -2.64 24.13 -13.49
C LEU A 419 -2.51 24.65 -14.91
N ASN A 420 -1.53 25.54 -15.21
CA ASN A 420 -1.34 26.06 -16.55
C ASN A 420 -0.76 25.01 -17.51
N ILE A 421 0.18 24.16 -17.03
CA ILE A 421 0.68 23.02 -17.82
C ILE A 421 -0.49 22.06 -18.13
N LEU A 422 -1.34 21.76 -17.14
CA LEU A 422 -2.53 20.93 -17.35
C LEU A 422 -3.47 21.55 -18.38
N LYS A 423 -3.82 22.84 -18.26
CA LYS A 423 -4.73 23.54 -19.19
C LYS A 423 -4.21 23.49 -20.63
N GLU A 424 -2.91 23.72 -20.82
CA GLU A 424 -2.30 23.62 -22.16
C GLU A 424 -2.38 22.20 -22.70
N GLU A 425 -2.13 21.17 -21.88
CA GLU A 425 -2.25 19.78 -22.32
C GLU A 425 -3.68 19.42 -22.72
N LEU A 426 -4.67 19.92 -21.97
CA LEU A 426 -6.08 19.67 -22.23
C LEU A 426 -6.62 20.39 -23.47
N THR A 427 -5.87 21.32 -24.11
CA THR A 427 -6.21 21.87 -25.42
C THR A 427 -6.27 20.78 -26.49
N ASN A 428 -5.48 19.70 -26.33
CA ASN A 428 -5.66 18.48 -27.09
C ASN A 428 -6.85 17.68 -26.52
N PRO A 429 -7.96 17.49 -27.28
CA PRO A 429 -9.16 16.80 -26.78
C PRO A 429 -8.92 15.33 -26.40
N ASN A 430 -7.88 14.71 -26.93
CA ASN A 430 -7.54 13.30 -26.69
C ASN A 430 -6.53 13.10 -25.56
N ALA A 431 -5.93 14.17 -25.02
CA ALA A 431 -4.92 14.04 -23.99
C ALA A 431 -5.49 13.57 -22.66
N ASN A 432 -4.79 12.64 -22.02
CA ASN A 432 -5.08 12.13 -20.69
C ASN A 432 -3.96 12.55 -19.75
N VAL A 433 -4.31 13.11 -18.61
CA VAL A 433 -3.34 13.65 -17.65
C VAL A 433 -3.51 13.02 -16.28
N LEU A 434 -2.39 12.64 -15.68
CA LEU A 434 -2.31 12.09 -14.34
C LEU A 434 -1.65 13.11 -13.42
N LEU A 435 -2.34 13.52 -12.36
CA LEU A 435 -1.85 14.46 -11.35
C LEU A 435 -1.53 13.69 -10.06
N LEU A 436 -0.31 13.78 -9.61
CA LEU A 436 0.18 13.06 -8.45
C LEU A 436 0.78 14.01 -7.41
N SER A 437 0.64 13.66 -6.14
CA SER A 437 1.39 14.30 -5.07
C SER A 437 1.72 13.30 -3.95
N TYR A 438 2.51 13.72 -2.96
CA TYR A 438 2.92 12.88 -1.85
C TYR A 438 1.80 12.68 -0.82
N THR A 439 1.09 13.77 -0.45
CA THR A 439 0.09 13.76 0.63
C THR A 439 -1.34 13.90 0.11
N ASN A 440 -2.31 13.38 0.89
CA ASN A 440 -3.73 13.56 0.58
C ASN A 440 -4.15 15.04 0.57
N ARG A 441 -3.58 15.85 1.48
CA ARG A 441 -3.84 17.30 1.54
C ARG A 441 -3.40 18.01 0.26
N ALA A 442 -2.23 17.68 -0.27
CA ALA A 442 -1.76 18.26 -1.52
C ALA A 442 -2.61 17.81 -2.73
N VAL A 443 -3.09 16.56 -2.73
CA VAL A 443 -4.06 16.11 -3.75
C VAL A 443 -5.40 16.84 -3.59
N ASP A 444 -5.88 17.13 -2.38
CA ASP A 444 -7.10 17.91 -2.14
C ASP A 444 -6.93 19.35 -2.65
N GLU A 445 -5.76 19.96 -2.47
CA GLU A 445 -5.46 21.28 -3.04
C GLU A 445 -5.51 21.25 -4.58
N ILE A 446 -4.95 20.23 -5.21
CA ILE A 446 -5.08 20.04 -6.66
C ILE A 446 -6.54 19.92 -7.06
N CYS A 447 -7.33 19.06 -6.36
CA CYS A 447 -8.75 18.87 -6.63
C CYS A 447 -9.55 20.17 -6.51
N SER A 448 -9.24 21.03 -5.52
CA SER A 448 -9.85 22.36 -5.38
C SER A 448 -9.64 23.21 -6.63
N LYS A 449 -8.41 23.24 -7.15
CA LYS A 449 -8.06 24.01 -8.35
C LYS A 449 -8.74 23.48 -9.62
N LEU A 450 -8.97 22.16 -9.69
CA LEU A 450 -9.72 21.56 -10.81
C LEU A 450 -11.20 21.96 -10.76
N VAL A 451 -11.83 21.89 -9.56
CA VAL A 451 -13.22 22.34 -9.38
C VAL A 451 -13.38 23.81 -9.71
N GLU A 452 -12.49 24.69 -9.20
CA GLU A 452 -12.48 26.13 -9.53
C GLU A 452 -12.35 26.40 -11.04
N SER A 453 -11.67 25.51 -11.77
CA SER A 453 -11.43 25.62 -13.21
C SER A 453 -12.47 24.85 -14.05
N ASN A 454 -13.51 24.26 -13.46
CA ASN A 454 -14.53 23.42 -14.12
C ASN A 454 -13.91 22.26 -14.94
N ILE A 455 -12.85 21.65 -14.44
CA ILE A 455 -12.21 20.48 -15.05
C ILE A 455 -12.75 19.22 -14.36
N ASP A 456 -13.38 18.31 -15.12
CA ASP A 456 -13.83 17.00 -14.59
C ASP A 456 -12.63 16.08 -14.36
N PHE A 457 -12.67 15.34 -13.24
CA PHE A 457 -11.59 14.44 -12.86
C PHE A 457 -12.09 13.24 -12.05
N LEU A 458 -11.27 12.20 -11.98
CA LEU A 458 -11.41 11.08 -11.05
C LEU A 458 -10.29 11.13 -10.00
N ARG A 459 -10.68 11.02 -8.73
CA ARG A 459 -9.75 10.87 -7.62
C ARG A 459 -9.60 9.41 -7.23
N ILE A 460 -8.36 8.93 -7.09
CA ILE A 460 -8.04 7.60 -6.58
C ILE A 460 -7.61 7.73 -5.13
N GLY A 461 -8.29 7.01 -4.24
CA GLY A 461 -8.05 7.05 -2.80
C GLY A 461 -9.21 6.47 -2.02
N SER A 462 -9.13 6.55 -0.68
CA SER A 462 -10.21 6.16 0.23
C SER A 462 -11.05 7.37 0.65
N GLU A 463 -12.30 7.13 1.02
CA GLU A 463 -13.19 8.17 1.53
C GLU A 463 -12.71 8.83 2.83
N LEU A 464 -12.01 8.06 3.68
CA LEU A 464 -11.51 8.54 4.96
C LEU A 464 -10.36 9.55 4.80
N ASN A 465 -9.57 9.39 3.73
CA ASN A 465 -8.41 10.23 3.42
C ASN A 465 -8.71 11.29 2.35
N CYS A 466 -9.97 11.63 2.15
CA CYS A 466 -10.44 12.56 1.16
C CYS A 466 -11.33 13.61 1.81
N GLU A 467 -11.10 14.88 1.53
CA GLU A 467 -11.97 15.96 1.99
C GLU A 467 -13.41 15.73 1.48
N LYS A 468 -14.41 16.04 2.34
CA LYS A 468 -15.84 15.77 2.07
C LYS A 468 -16.30 16.31 0.71
N THR A 469 -15.80 17.47 0.32
CA THR A 469 -16.11 18.15 -0.95
C THR A 469 -15.72 17.33 -2.18
N PHE A 470 -14.67 16.51 -2.10
CA PHE A 470 -14.15 15.76 -3.24
C PHE A 470 -14.56 14.28 -3.24
N LYS A 471 -15.29 13.81 -2.23
CA LYS A 471 -15.82 12.42 -2.19
C LYS A 471 -16.64 12.04 -3.43
N PRO A 472 -17.47 12.92 -4.03
CA PRO A 472 -18.18 12.59 -5.27
C PRO A 472 -17.29 12.30 -6.48
N HIS A 473 -16.04 12.77 -6.46
CA HIS A 473 -15.05 12.52 -7.52
C HIS A 473 -14.21 11.24 -7.31
N LEU A 474 -14.36 10.56 -6.14
CA LEU A 474 -13.66 9.29 -5.92
C LEU A 474 -14.09 8.23 -6.93
N LEU A 475 -13.11 7.53 -7.50
CA LEU A 475 -13.37 6.45 -8.46
C LEU A 475 -14.30 5.37 -7.86
N CYS A 476 -14.09 4.98 -6.59
CA CYS A 476 -14.95 4.01 -5.90
C CYS A 476 -16.41 4.52 -5.85
N ASN A 477 -16.66 5.77 -5.52
CA ASN A 477 -18.01 6.33 -5.40
C ASN A 477 -18.68 6.51 -6.77
N ARG A 478 -17.95 7.00 -7.77
CA ARG A 478 -18.48 7.06 -9.14
C ARG A 478 -18.74 5.67 -9.75
N ALA A 479 -17.92 4.68 -9.39
CA ALA A 479 -18.11 3.30 -9.84
C ALA A 479 -19.37 2.64 -9.25
N THR A 480 -19.77 2.99 -8.01
CA THR A 480 -21.01 2.44 -7.41
C THR A 480 -22.28 2.89 -8.14
N THR A 481 -22.24 4.03 -8.83
CA THR A 481 -23.37 4.51 -9.65
C THR A 481 -23.42 3.86 -11.03
N CYS A 482 -22.39 3.09 -11.40
CA CYS A 482 -22.34 2.40 -12.70
C CYS A 482 -23.12 1.09 -12.65
N PRO A 483 -23.97 0.80 -13.65
CA PRO A 483 -24.82 -0.39 -13.64
C PRO A 483 -24.05 -1.72 -13.82
N ASN A 484 -22.84 -1.68 -14.38
CA ASN A 484 -22.03 -2.88 -14.64
C ASN A 484 -20.55 -2.53 -14.88
N ALA A 485 -19.70 -3.55 -14.95
CA ALA A 485 -18.26 -3.39 -15.18
C ALA A 485 -17.91 -2.66 -16.50
N HIS A 486 -18.71 -2.81 -17.55
CA HIS A 486 -18.50 -2.11 -18.81
C HIS A 486 -18.70 -0.59 -18.64
N ALA A 487 -19.71 -0.18 -17.88
CA ALA A 487 -19.92 1.24 -17.56
C ALA A 487 -18.77 1.83 -16.73
N VAL A 488 -18.18 1.05 -15.80
CA VAL A 488 -16.97 1.45 -15.06
C VAL A 488 -15.78 1.59 -16.02
N ALA A 489 -15.59 0.65 -16.95
CA ALA A 489 -14.53 0.74 -17.95
C ALA A 489 -14.70 1.98 -18.84
N ASN A 490 -15.92 2.31 -19.24
CA ASN A 490 -16.23 3.52 -19.99
C ASN A 490 -15.96 4.80 -19.19
N LEU A 491 -16.32 4.82 -17.90
CA LEU A 491 -16.00 5.93 -17.00
C LEU A 491 -14.48 6.17 -16.93
N ILE A 492 -13.70 5.12 -16.76
CA ILE A 492 -12.22 5.20 -16.71
C ILE A 492 -11.66 5.67 -18.06
N SER A 493 -12.17 5.13 -19.18
CA SER A 493 -11.64 5.47 -20.51
C SER A 493 -12.00 6.89 -20.94
N SER A 494 -13.20 7.37 -20.62
CA SER A 494 -13.68 8.70 -21.03
C SER A 494 -13.15 9.84 -20.15
N THR A 495 -12.82 9.59 -18.87
CA THR A 495 -12.27 10.64 -18.00
C THR A 495 -10.82 10.94 -18.37
N ARG A 496 -10.53 12.23 -18.57
CA ARG A 496 -9.22 12.71 -19.05
C ARG A 496 -8.23 13.02 -17.94
N VAL A 497 -8.69 13.43 -16.76
CA VAL A 497 -7.85 13.86 -15.65
C VAL A 497 -8.04 12.93 -14.46
N PHE A 498 -6.93 12.44 -13.91
CA PHE A 498 -6.91 11.60 -12.72
C PHE A 498 -6.01 12.23 -11.66
N CYS A 499 -6.44 12.17 -10.40
CA CYS A 499 -5.69 12.68 -9.25
C CYS A 499 -5.48 11.57 -8.22
N ALA A 500 -4.26 11.47 -7.68
CA ALA A 500 -3.94 10.47 -6.66
C ALA A 500 -2.74 10.88 -5.81
N THR A 501 -2.60 10.27 -4.63
CA THR A 501 -1.27 10.18 -4.01
C THR A 501 -0.46 9.08 -4.71
N THR A 502 0.87 9.20 -4.70
CA THR A 502 1.75 8.14 -5.23
C THR A 502 1.50 6.80 -4.56
N THR A 503 1.23 6.78 -3.25
CA THR A 503 0.89 5.58 -2.49
C THR A 503 -0.44 4.97 -2.94
N ALA A 504 -1.49 5.78 -3.10
CA ALA A 504 -2.80 5.31 -3.55
C ALA A 504 -2.75 4.74 -4.97
N LEU A 505 -1.97 5.37 -5.87
CA LEU A 505 -1.80 4.85 -7.23
C LEU A 505 -0.95 3.59 -7.27
N ASN A 506 0.12 3.49 -6.48
CA ASN A 506 0.90 2.26 -6.34
C ASN A 506 0.05 1.08 -5.83
N ALA A 507 -0.88 1.32 -4.91
CA ALA A 507 -1.84 0.31 -4.47
C ALA A 507 -2.84 -0.09 -5.58
N ASN A 508 -3.11 0.82 -6.53
CA ASN A 508 -4.00 0.65 -7.66
C ASN A 508 -3.26 0.60 -9.02
N ILE A 509 -2.05 0.07 -9.03
CA ILE A 509 -1.15 0.04 -10.22
C ILE A 509 -1.80 -0.58 -11.46
N HIS A 510 -2.83 -1.42 -11.28
CA HIS A 510 -3.58 -2.01 -12.38
C HIS A 510 -4.28 -0.98 -13.27
N LEU A 511 -4.61 0.21 -12.75
CA LEU A 511 -5.14 1.31 -13.56
C LEU A 511 -4.17 1.67 -14.70
N LEU A 512 -2.88 1.72 -14.42
CA LEU A 512 -1.84 2.01 -15.41
C LEU A 512 -1.67 0.91 -16.47
N LYS A 513 -2.28 -0.27 -16.29
CA LYS A 513 -2.31 -1.32 -17.31
C LYS A 513 -3.45 -1.15 -18.31
N ILE A 514 -4.50 -0.43 -17.92
CA ILE A 514 -5.74 -0.26 -18.71
C ILE A 514 -5.93 1.15 -19.25
N LYS A 515 -5.24 2.15 -18.65
CA LYS A 515 -5.32 3.55 -19.05
C LYS A 515 -3.93 4.08 -19.41
N HIS A 516 -3.81 4.70 -20.57
CA HIS A 516 -2.62 5.44 -20.99
C HIS A 516 -2.75 6.91 -20.62
N PHE A 517 -1.67 7.51 -20.17
CA PHE A 517 -1.56 8.94 -19.87
C PHE A 517 -0.47 9.59 -20.72
N ASP A 518 -0.82 10.66 -21.42
CA ASP A 518 0.10 11.41 -22.25
C ASP A 518 1.09 12.20 -21.38
N LEU A 519 0.61 12.67 -20.23
CA LEU A 519 1.38 13.44 -19.26
C LEU A 519 1.07 12.99 -17.82
N ALA A 520 2.11 12.82 -17.00
CA ALA A 520 1.98 12.82 -15.54
C ALA A 520 2.64 14.08 -14.97
N ILE A 521 1.95 14.81 -14.10
CA ILE A 521 2.49 15.92 -13.33
C ILE A 521 2.57 15.49 -11.87
N ILE A 522 3.76 15.52 -11.31
CA ILE A 522 4.04 15.06 -9.94
C ILE A 522 4.44 16.27 -9.11
N ASP A 523 3.55 16.71 -8.25
CA ASP A 523 3.79 17.82 -7.33
C ASP A 523 4.46 17.35 -6.04
N GLU A 524 5.23 18.22 -5.40
CA GLU A 524 6.07 17.91 -4.23
C GLU A 524 7.03 16.73 -4.47
N ALA A 525 7.56 16.60 -5.70
CA ALA A 525 8.39 15.47 -6.12
C ALA A 525 9.71 15.35 -5.35
N SER A 526 10.20 16.41 -4.73
CA SER A 526 11.39 16.42 -3.86
C SER A 526 11.16 15.69 -2.53
N GLN A 527 9.91 15.51 -2.11
CA GLN A 527 9.54 14.77 -0.90
C GLN A 527 9.26 13.29 -1.16
N ILE A 528 9.39 12.83 -2.39
CA ILE A 528 9.07 11.45 -2.80
C ILE A 528 10.38 10.70 -3.07
N LEU A 529 10.61 9.63 -2.31
CA LEU A 529 11.74 8.73 -2.55
C LEU A 529 11.65 8.09 -3.92
N GLU A 530 12.79 7.92 -4.56
CA GLU A 530 12.89 7.38 -5.91
C GLU A 530 12.14 6.04 -6.10
N PRO A 531 12.22 5.04 -5.19
CA PRO A 531 11.49 3.78 -5.32
C PRO A 531 9.96 3.94 -5.43
N HIS A 532 9.37 4.98 -4.83
CA HIS A 532 7.94 5.23 -4.93
C HIS A 532 7.48 5.70 -6.32
N LEU A 533 8.37 6.34 -7.08
CA LEU A 533 8.09 6.83 -8.43
C LEU A 533 8.45 5.81 -9.52
N ILE A 534 9.53 5.05 -9.32
CA ILE A 534 10.06 4.14 -10.36
C ILE A 534 9.01 3.16 -10.86
N GLY A 535 8.21 2.57 -9.96
CA GLY A 535 7.14 1.65 -10.33
C GLY A 535 6.08 2.30 -11.21
N LEU A 536 5.72 3.55 -10.92
CA LEU A 536 4.71 4.31 -11.67
C LEU A 536 5.24 4.70 -13.05
N LEU A 537 6.46 5.27 -13.11
CA LEU A 537 7.09 5.72 -14.33
C LEU A 537 7.50 4.56 -15.26
N SER A 538 7.61 3.35 -14.70
CA SER A 538 7.95 2.12 -15.41
C SER A 538 6.74 1.27 -15.77
N ALA A 539 5.52 1.68 -15.39
CA ALA A 539 4.30 0.95 -15.71
C ALA A 539 4.06 0.92 -17.23
N ARG A 540 3.42 -0.16 -17.69
CA ARG A 540 3.21 -0.43 -19.13
C ARG A 540 1.78 -0.86 -19.39
N THR A 541 1.21 -0.33 -20.49
CA THR A 541 -0.05 -0.82 -21.05
C THR A 541 0.18 -2.05 -21.95
N SER A 542 1.36 -2.15 -22.57
CA SER A 542 1.80 -3.30 -23.39
C SER A 542 3.31 -3.55 -23.24
N ILE A 543 3.83 -4.57 -23.89
CA ILE A 543 5.27 -4.90 -23.85
C ILE A 543 6.13 -3.73 -24.36
N THR A 544 5.64 -2.98 -25.34
CA THR A 544 6.38 -1.90 -26.02
C THR A 544 5.96 -0.50 -25.62
N GLN A 545 4.86 -0.34 -24.85
CA GLN A 545 4.28 0.96 -24.56
C GLN A 545 4.25 1.25 -23.06
N ASN A 546 4.89 2.35 -22.65
CA ASN A 546 4.77 2.88 -21.30
C ASN A 546 3.36 3.41 -21.06
N SER A 547 2.85 3.25 -19.84
CA SER A 547 1.54 3.80 -19.44
C SER A 547 1.53 5.32 -19.34
N ILE A 548 2.70 5.92 -19.09
CA ILE A 548 2.90 7.36 -19.03
C ILE A 548 3.92 7.73 -20.10
N SER A 549 3.53 8.60 -21.06
CA SER A 549 4.42 9.00 -22.14
C SER A 549 5.52 9.93 -21.65
N ARG A 550 5.17 11.03 -20.99
CA ARG A 550 6.09 12.01 -20.44
C ARG A 550 5.69 12.43 -19.03
N PHE A 551 6.62 13.03 -18.29
CA PHE A 551 6.34 13.47 -16.93
C PHE A 551 7.00 14.80 -16.59
N VAL A 552 6.31 15.58 -15.78
CA VAL A 552 6.77 16.82 -15.19
C VAL A 552 6.89 16.62 -13.69
N LEU A 553 8.07 16.85 -13.15
CA LEU A 553 8.31 16.82 -11.70
C LEU A 553 8.39 18.25 -11.18
N ILE A 554 7.53 18.59 -10.25
CA ILE A 554 7.51 19.90 -9.57
C ILE A 554 7.98 19.67 -8.14
N GLY A 555 8.98 20.40 -7.70
CA GLY A 555 9.52 20.19 -6.35
C GLY A 555 10.43 21.32 -5.90
N ASP A 556 10.92 21.20 -4.68
CA ASP A 556 11.89 22.11 -4.10
C ASP A 556 12.89 21.33 -3.23
N HIS A 557 14.08 21.12 -3.77
CA HIS A 557 15.15 20.36 -3.09
C HIS A 557 15.79 21.12 -1.90
N LYS A 558 15.37 22.36 -1.64
CA LYS A 558 15.82 23.16 -0.49
C LYS A 558 14.82 23.13 0.67
N GLN A 559 13.64 22.54 0.45
CA GLN A 559 12.66 22.27 1.48
C GLN A 559 12.94 20.91 2.16
N LEU A 560 12.03 20.49 3.06
CA LEU A 560 12.16 19.24 3.80
C LEU A 560 12.29 18.04 2.82
N PRO A 561 13.28 17.18 3.02
CA PRO A 561 13.47 16.00 2.21
C PRO A 561 12.41 14.93 2.52
N ALA A 562 12.42 13.86 1.75
CA ALA A 562 11.63 12.66 2.06
C ALA A 562 11.97 12.09 3.43
N VAL A 563 10.97 11.59 4.14
CA VAL A 563 11.14 10.92 5.45
C VAL A 563 11.77 9.54 5.24
N VAL A 564 12.90 9.29 5.92
CA VAL A 564 13.67 8.05 5.82
C VAL A 564 14.11 7.63 7.21
N GLN A 565 13.95 6.36 7.54
CA GLN A 565 14.37 5.78 8.83
C GLN A 565 15.89 5.53 8.90
N GLN A 566 16.49 5.14 7.78
CA GLN A 566 17.94 4.94 7.70
C GLN A 566 18.70 6.26 7.88
N THR A 567 19.86 6.20 8.52
CA THR A 567 20.79 7.35 8.61
C THR A 567 21.39 7.66 7.23
N ALA A 568 22.07 8.80 7.12
CA ALA A 568 22.76 9.19 5.89
C ALA A 568 23.87 8.19 5.52
N GLU A 569 24.61 7.71 6.51
CA GLU A 569 25.70 6.73 6.35
C GLU A 569 25.15 5.37 5.90
N GLU A 570 24.04 4.91 6.49
CA GLU A 570 23.39 3.64 6.14
C GLU A 570 22.84 3.62 4.72
N SER A 571 22.47 4.77 4.21
CA SER A 571 21.87 4.97 2.88
C SER A 571 22.88 5.36 1.81
N GLN A 572 24.16 5.51 2.20
CA GLN A 572 25.23 5.89 1.28
C GLN A 572 25.39 4.85 0.18
N VAL A 573 25.68 5.32 -1.01
CA VAL A 573 25.93 4.50 -2.20
C VAL A 573 27.42 4.48 -2.46
N ASP A 574 28.01 3.30 -2.60
CA ASP A 574 29.45 3.11 -2.79
C ASP A 574 29.80 2.68 -4.23
N GLU A 575 28.82 2.24 -5.00
CA GLU A 575 29.01 1.75 -6.38
C GLU A 575 29.36 2.90 -7.34
N PRO A 576 30.56 2.83 -8.00
CA PRO A 576 31.00 3.87 -8.93
C PRO A 576 30.01 4.12 -10.08
N GLU A 577 29.35 3.05 -10.56
CA GLU A 577 28.39 3.13 -11.65
C GLU A 577 27.17 3.98 -11.24
N LEU A 578 26.77 3.92 -9.97
CA LEU A 578 25.66 4.72 -9.44
C LEU A 578 26.05 6.17 -9.19
N HIS A 579 27.30 6.41 -8.79
CA HIS A 579 27.84 7.77 -8.69
C HIS A 579 27.87 8.47 -10.07
N ALA A 580 28.13 7.72 -11.14
CA ALA A 580 28.14 8.26 -12.51
C ALA A 580 26.76 8.78 -12.95
N ILE A 581 25.66 8.32 -12.33
CA ILE A 581 24.31 8.81 -12.55
C ILE A 581 23.82 9.74 -11.42
N HIS A 582 24.74 10.28 -10.63
CA HIS A 582 24.46 11.15 -9.48
C HIS A 582 23.64 10.52 -8.35
N LEU A 583 23.60 9.19 -8.24
CA LEU A 583 23.02 8.49 -7.12
C LEU A 583 24.11 8.25 -6.06
N THR A 584 24.28 9.19 -5.15
CA THR A 584 25.28 9.14 -4.08
C THR A 584 24.70 8.69 -2.75
N ASN A 585 23.38 8.79 -2.58
CA ASN A 585 22.67 8.38 -1.39
C ASN A 585 21.23 7.98 -1.75
N CYS A 586 20.72 6.87 -1.21
CA CYS A 586 19.36 6.40 -1.50
C CYS A 586 18.24 7.27 -0.90
N ARG A 587 18.58 8.23 -0.03
CA ARG A 587 17.64 9.22 0.54
C ARG A 587 17.30 10.34 -0.45
N LEU A 588 18.09 10.50 -1.51
CA LEU A 588 17.82 11.48 -2.55
C LEU A 588 16.52 11.14 -3.28
N SER A 589 15.73 12.17 -3.58
CA SER A 589 14.58 12.01 -4.46
C SER A 589 15.02 11.86 -5.91
N LEU A 590 14.19 11.22 -6.73
CA LEU A 590 14.41 11.19 -8.18
C LEU A 590 14.52 12.61 -8.76
N PHE A 591 13.73 13.55 -8.22
CA PHE A 591 13.78 14.96 -8.61
C PHE A 591 15.18 15.56 -8.44
N GLU A 592 15.80 15.40 -7.27
CA GLU A 592 17.14 15.94 -6.99
C GLU A 592 18.21 15.32 -7.87
N ARG A 593 18.14 14.01 -8.09
CA ARG A 593 19.10 13.29 -8.93
C ARG A 593 19.01 13.73 -10.39
N LEU A 594 17.81 13.82 -10.95
CA LEU A 594 17.59 14.29 -12.32
C LEU A 594 17.93 15.77 -12.47
N LEU A 595 17.63 16.59 -11.45
CA LEU A 595 18.00 18.01 -11.43
C LEU A 595 19.52 18.17 -11.49
N THR A 596 20.27 17.36 -10.74
CA THR A 596 21.74 17.38 -10.77
C THR A 596 22.28 17.01 -12.15
N ASN A 597 21.64 16.06 -12.84
CA ASN A 597 22.01 15.68 -14.21
C ASN A 597 21.71 16.79 -15.27
N CYS A 598 20.79 17.70 -14.96
CA CYS A 598 20.45 18.82 -15.84
C CYS A 598 21.31 20.08 -15.59
N LYS A 599 22.29 20.04 -14.68
CA LYS A 599 23.22 21.17 -14.46
C LYS A 599 24.13 21.40 -15.67
N THR A 600 24.39 22.69 -15.93
CA THR A 600 25.34 23.18 -16.91
C THR A 600 26.35 24.11 -16.21
N ASN A 601 27.37 24.54 -16.90
CA ASN A 601 28.35 25.47 -16.32
C ASN A 601 27.71 26.80 -15.85
N ASP A 602 26.64 27.23 -16.51
CA ASP A 602 25.95 28.49 -16.25
C ASP A 602 24.63 28.36 -15.48
N GLY A 603 24.37 27.17 -14.87
CA GLY A 603 23.14 26.90 -14.13
C GLY A 603 22.44 25.61 -14.53
N TYR A 604 21.20 25.67 -14.96
CA TYR A 604 20.44 24.52 -15.46
C TYR A 604 20.09 24.68 -16.94
N ASN A 605 19.92 23.57 -17.64
CA ASN A 605 19.42 23.56 -19.01
C ASN A 605 18.00 24.17 -19.06
N PRO A 606 17.78 25.33 -19.70
CA PRO A 606 16.50 26.04 -19.67
C PRO A 606 15.36 25.30 -20.37
N HIS A 607 15.66 24.38 -21.30
CA HIS A 607 14.66 23.56 -21.99
C HIS A 607 14.18 22.36 -21.15
N LEU A 608 14.86 22.06 -20.05
CA LEU A 608 14.55 20.90 -19.20
C LEU A 608 14.22 21.30 -17.76
N VAL A 609 14.65 22.47 -17.33
CA VAL A 609 14.46 22.94 -15.94
C VAL A 609 13.96 24.37 -15.95
N TYR A 610 12.91 24.64 -15.23
CA TYR A 610 12.40 25.99 -15.00
C TYR A 610 12.35 26.32 -13.52
N MET A 611 12.82 27.48 -13.13
CA MET A 611 12.75 27.96 -11.74
C MET A 611 11.70 29.05 -11.62
N LEU A 612 10.74 28.87 -10.73
CA LEU A 612 9.75 29.87 -10.37
C LEU A 612 10.41 30.93 -9.47
N THR A 613 10.35 32.21 -9.88
CA THR A 613 11.05 33.31 -9.21
C THR A 613 10.12 34.31 -8.54
N ARG A 614 8.80 34.25 -8.81
CA ARG A 614 7.81 35.16 -8.21
C ARG A 614 7.12 34.56 -7.04
N GLN A 615 7.28 35.13 -5.86
CA GLN A 615 6.64 34.71 -4.63
C GLN A 615 5.43 35.61 -4.33
N GLY A 616 4.28 34.99 -3.89
CA GLY A 616 3.02 35.69 -3.60
C GLY A 616 2.36 35.30 -2.28
N ARG A 617 3.00 34.46 -1.43
CA ARG A 617 2.44 33.94 -0.18
C ARG A 617 2.89 34.73 1.05
N MET A 618 4.17 35.13 1.10
CA MET A 618 4.79 35.71 2.29
C MET A 618 5.07 37.20 2.06
N HIS A 619 5.11 37.98 3.16
CA HIS A 619 5.61 39.32 3.14
C HIS A 619 7.08 39.34 2.65
N GLN A 620 7.50 40.40 1.95
CA GLN A 620 8.83 40.50 1.36
C GLN A 620 9.95 40.28 2.38
N GLU A 621 9.88 40.86 3.56
CA GLU A 621 10.90 40.71 4.63
C GLU A 621 11.05 39.27 5.10
N ILE A 622 9.94 38.51 5.17
CA ILE A 622 9.98 37.08 5.55
C ILE A 622 10.58 36.23 4.42
N ALA A 623 10.26 36.56 3.18
CA ALA A 623 10.78 35.88 2.00
C ALA A 623 12.25 36.14 1.78
N GLU A 624 12.74 37.32 2.13
CA GLU A 624 14.12 37.77 1.88
C GLU A 624 15.13 36.88 2.62
N PHE A 625 14.91 36.57 3.88
CA PHE A 625 15.77 35.64 4.63
C PHE A 625 15.93 34.29 3.90
N SER A 626 14.82 33.65 3.57
CA SER A 626 14.83 32.37 2.87
C SER A 626 15.48 32.47 1.49
N ASN A 627 15.26 33.57 0.79
CA ASN A 627 15.80 33.79 -0.54
C ASN A 627 17.33 33.95 -0.51
N ILE A 628 17.87 34.72 0.42
CA ILE A 628 19.32 34.93 0.56
C ILE A 628 20.01 33.60 0.94
N GLU A 629 19.50 32.90 1.95
CA GLU A 629 20.16 31.71 2.51
C GLU A 629 20.08 30.49 1.58
N PHE A 630 18.97 30.28 0.89
CA PHE A 630 18.71 29.06 0.16
C PHE A 630 18.63 29.19 -1.35
N TYR A 631 18.26 30.37 -1.87
CA TYR A 631 18.00 30.55 -3.32
C TYR A 631 18.92 31.55 -4.02
N GLY A 632 19.94 32.03 -3.32
CA GLY A 632 20.99 32.91 -3.89
C GLY A 632 20.45 34.23 -4.37
N SER A 633 19.49 34.83 -3.66
CA SER A 633 18.85 36.13 -3.96
C SER A 633 18.18 36.19 -5.34
N LYS A 634 17.63 35.09 -5.84
CA LYS A 634 16.95 34.97 -7.14
C LYS A 634 15.46 35.20 -7.07
#